data_7b25aadb7e09a80ca5d1dc83fe03a45c
#
_entry.id   7b25aadb7e09a80ca5d1dc83fe03a45c
#
_cell.length_a   1.000
_cell.length_b   1.000
_cell.length_c   1.000
_cell.angle_alpha   90.00
_cell.angle_beta   90.00
_cell.angle_gamma   90.00
#
_symmetry.space_group_name_H-M   'P 1'
#
loop_
_entity.id
_entity.type
_entity.pdbx_description
1 polymer ?
#
loop_
_entity_poly.entity_id
_entity_poly.type
_entity_poly.pdbx_seq_one_letter_code
_entity_poly.pdbx_strand_id
1 'polypeptide(L)'
;MERRVNTGLLMDFYGNLLTPHALNTLKMYLDEDMSLMEIAQEQGVSRQAVHELILRSEKQLNEYEEKLGLLERFRRMKAALNLCESRLESARQALDEAEDALRQIKED
;
A
#
# COMPACT_ATOMS: atom_id res chain seq x y z
N MET A 1 11.18 -3.68 7.72
CA MET A 1 9.83 -3.13 7.74
C MET A 1 9.39 -2.56 6.41
N GLU A 2 10.16 -1.65 5.83
CA GLU A 2 9.83 -1.08 4.52
C GLU A 2 9.66 -2.12 3.42
N ARG A 3 10.52 -3.15 3.42
CA ARG A 3 10.45 -4.23 2.43
C ARG A 3 9.12 -4.99 2.49
N ARG A 4 8.67 -5.33 3.69
CA ARG A 4 7.41 -6.06 3.86
C ARG A 4 6.21 -5.22 3.46
N VAL A 5 6.22 -3.95 3.85
CA VAL A 5 5.16 -3.00 3.48
C VAL A 5 5.13 -2.82 1.95
N ASN A 6 6.29 -2.65 1.34
CA ASN A 6 6.40 -2.50 -0.10
C ASN A 6 5.90 -3.74 -0.85
N THR A 7 6.30 -4.93 -0.39
CA THR A 7 5.85 -6.18 -1.00
C THR A 7 4.34 -6.36 -0.83
N GLY A 8 3.78 -5.97 0.32
CA GLY A 8 2.34 -5.99 0.53
C GLY A 8 1.59 -5.10 -0.45
N LEU A 9 2.10 -3.90 -0.71
CA LEU A 9 1.50 -2.99 -1.69
C LEU A 9 1.59 -3.55 -3.11
N LEU A 10 2.73 -4.12 -3.47
CA LEU A 10 2.89 -4.77 -4.78
C LEU A 10 1.93 -5.94 -4.92
N MET A 11 1.73 -6.71 -3.86
CA MET A 11 0.79 -7.83 -3.84
C MET A 11 -0.65 -7.35 -4.08
N ASP A 12 -1.03 -6.20 -3.52
CA ASP A 12 -2.35 -5.62 -3.73
C ASP A 12 -2.60 -5.32 -5.22
N PHE A 13 -1.59 -4.82 -5.93
CA PHE A 13 -1.72 -4.48 -7.34
C PHE A 13 -1.53 -5.68 -8.27
N TYR A 14 -0.57 -6.54 -7.98
CA TYR A 14 -0.12 -7.58 -8.90
C TYR A 14 -0.30 -9.01 -8.41
N GLY A 15 -0.83 -9.18 -7.19
CA GLY A 15 -0.95 -10.51 -6.59
C GLY A 15 -1.71 -11.52 -7.45
N ASN A 16 -2.75 -11.05 -8.15
CA ASN A 16 -3.54 -11.92 -9.02
C ASN A 16 -2.79 -12.40 -10.26
N LEU A 17 -1.62 -11.83 -10.54
CA LEU A 17 -0.76 -12.29 -11.63
C LEU A 17 0.19 -13.40 -11.19
N LEU A 18 0.27 -13.65 -9.90
CA LEU A 18 1.02 -14.79 -9.35
C LEU A 18 0.16 -16.04 -9.42
N THR A 19 0.81 -17.23 -9.31
CA THR A 19 0.03 -18.45 -9.16
C THR A 19 -0.77 -18.41 -7.85
N PRO A 20 -1.92 -19.10 -7.77
CA PRO A 20 -2.68 -19.16 -6.53
C PRO A 20 -1.87 -19.63 -5.33
N HIS A 21 -0.99 -20.59 -5.54
CA HIS A 21 -0.13 -21.11 -4.47
C HIS A 21 0.85 -20.05 -3.98
N ALA A 22 1.52 -19.35 -4.90
CA ALA A 22 2.46 -18.29 -4.55
C ALA A 22 1.75 -17.14 -3.81
N LEU A 23 0.60 -16.74 -4.29
CA LEU A 23 -0.20 -15.68 -3.65
C LEU A 23 -0.61 -16.09 -2.24
N ASN A 24 -1.09 -17.32 -2.06
CA ASN A 24 -1.49 -17.82 -0.77
C ASN A 24 -0.32 -17.85 0.23
N THR A 25 0.85 -18.29 -0.23
CA THR A 25 2.05 -18.32 0.61
C THR A 25 2.47 -16.92 1.04
N LEU A 26 2.43 -15.95 0.12
CA LEU A 26 2.72 -14.56 0.46
C LEU A 26 1.72 -13.98 1.46
N LYS A 27 0.44 -14.32 1.33
CA LYS A 27 -0.58 -13.87 2.29
C LYS A 27 -0.33 -14.41 3.68
N MET A 28 0.04 -15.70 3.79
CA MET A 28 0.40 -16.29 5.08
C MET A 28 1.57 -15.55 5.73
N TYR A 29 2.56 -15.19 4.92
CA TYR A 29 3.76 -14.54 5.40
C TYR A 29 3.52 -13.06 5.78
N LEU A 30 2.81 -12.32 4.92
CA LEU A 30 2.63 -10.88 5.09
C LEU A 30 1.40 -10.49 5.89
N ASP A 31 0.27 -11.13 5.63
CA ASP A 31 -1.01 -10.77 6.26
C ASP A 31 -1.24 -11.51 7.57
N GLU A 32 -0.91 -12.80 7.62
CA GLU A 32 -1.10 -13.63 8.80
C GLU A 32 0.12 -13.68 9.71
N ASP A 33 1.20 -13.04 9.30
CA ASP A 33 2.44 -12.91 10.06
C ASP A 33 3.02 -14.26 10.50
N MET A 34 2.85 -15.29 9.67
CA MET A 34 3.38 -16.62 9.94
C MET A 34 4.88 -16.68 9.67
N SER A 35 5.59 -17.44 10.49
CA SER A 35 7.02 -17.69 10.25
C SER A 35 7.19 -18.65 9.08
N LEU A 36 8.40 -18.68 8.51
CA LEU A 36 8.71 -19.62 7.44
C LEU A 36 8.49 -21.08 7.87
N MET A 37 8.84 -21.40 9.12
CA MET A 37 8.65 -22.74 9.66
C MET A 37 7.17 -23.09 9.79
N GLU A 38 6.35 -22.15 10.27
CA GLU A 38 4.91 -22.36 10.37
C GLU A 38 4.26 -22.59 9.02
N ILE A 39 4.65 -21.81 8.02
CA ILE A 39 4.15 -21.97 6.66
C ILE A 39 4.59 -23.33 6.09
N ALA A 40 5.85 -23.69 6.30
CA ALA A 40 6.37 -24.97 5.84
C ALA A 40 5.59 -26.15 6.44
N GLN A 41 5.28 -26.09 7.73
CA GLN A 41 4.50 -27.11 8.40
C GLN A 41 3.08 -27.17 7.84
N GLU A 42 2.46 -26.03 7.66
CA GLU A 42 1.10 -25.94 7.10
C GLU A 42 1.02 -26.53 5.70
N GLN A 43 2.03 -26.27 4.86
CA GLN A 43 2.04 -26.72 3.46
C GLN A 43 2.67 -28.09 3.25
N GLY A 44 3.30 -28.66 4.27
CA GLY A 44 3.97 -29.94 4.15
C GLY A 44 5.22 -29.88 3.26
N VAL A 45 5.93 -28.77 3.29
CA VAL A 45 7.16 -28.58 2.50
C VAL A 45 8.29 -28.12 3.41
N SER A 46 9.51 -27.99 2.88
CA SER A 46 10.64 -27.52 3.67
C SER A 46 10.59 -26.01 3.87
N ARG A 47 11.23 -25.56 4.97
CA ARG A 47 11.39 -24.12 5.23
C ARG A 47 12.11 -23.41 4.09
N GLN A 48 13.13 -24.08 3.52
CA GLN A 48 13.87 -23.52 2.39
C GLN A 48 12.99 -23.34 1.16
N ALA A 49 12.11 -24.31 0.88
CA ALA A 49 11.18 -24.20 -0.24
C ALA A 49 10.25 -23.00 -0.10
N VAL A 50 9.76 -22.76 1.12
CA VAL A 50 8.93 -21.59 1.40
C VAL A 50 9.72 -20.30 1.17
N HIS A 51 10.95 -20.23 1.69
CA HIS A 51 11.80 -19.05 1.54
C HIS A 51 12.06 -18.73 0.06
N GLU A 52 12.41 -19.77 -0.73
CA GLU A 52 12.66 -19.60 -2.15
C GLU A 52 11.42 -19.13 -2.92
N LEU A 53 10.26 -19.67 -2.55
CA LEU A 53 9.01 -19.26 -3.19
C LEU A 53 8.70 -17.79 -2.90
N ILE A 54 8.89 -17.36 -1.66
CA ILE A 54 8.68 -15.96 -1.27
C ILE A 54 9.61 -15.04 -2.05
N LEU A 55 10.91 -15.38 -2.12
CA LEU A 55 11.88 -14.56 -2.85
C LEU A 55 11.55 -14.47 -4.34
N ARG A 56 11.17 -15.58 -4.97
CA ARG A 56 10.77 -15.58 -6.37
C ARG A 56 9.52 -14.74 -6.61
N SER A 57 8.55 -14.87 -5.72
CA SER A 57 7.30 -14.12 -5.83
C SER A 57 7.54 -12.62 -5.68
N GLU A 58 8.37 -12.21 -4.73
CA GLU A 58 8.76 -10.81 -4.57
C GLU A 58 9.45 -10.28 -5.82
N LYS A 59 10.33 -11.07 -6.41
CA LYS A 59 11.02 -10.70 -7.64
C LYS A 59 10.04 -10.50 -8.80
N GLN A 60 9.08 -11.41 -8.94
CA GLN A 60 8.03 -11.29 -9.97
C GLN A 60 7.20 -10.02 -9.79
N LEU A 61 6.81 -9.72 -8.54
CA LEU A 61 6.06 -8.52 -8.25
C LEU A 61 6.83 -7.26 -8.63
N ASN A 62 8.12 -7.22 -8.30
CA ASN A 62 8.98 -6.10 -8.67
C ASN A 62 9.15 -5.96 -10.18
N GLU A 63 9.24 -7.07 -10.89
CA GLU A 63 9.32 -7.06 -12.35
C GLU A 63 8.04 -6.51 -12.98
N TYR A 64 6.87 -6.84 -12.45
CA TYR A 64 5.60 -6.27 -12.90
C TYR A 64 5.60 -4.76 -12.67
N GLU A 65 6.06 -4.30 -11.52
CA GLU A 65 6.11 -2.87 -11.22
C GLU A 65 7.07 -2.14 -12.16
N GLU A 66 8.23 -2.72 -12.47
CA GLU A 66 9.15 -2.12 -13.43
C GLU A 66 8.49 -1.91 -14.79
N LYS A 67 7.65 -2.83 -15.21
CA LYS A 67 7.00 -2.77 -16.52
C LYS A 67 5.74 -1.92 -16.52
N LEU A 68 4.95 -1.97 -15.47
CA LEU A 68 3.60 -1.38 -15.46
C LEU A 68 3.52 -0.10 -14.64
N GLY A 69 4.30 0.04 -13.58
CA GLY A 69 4.36 1.25 -12.78
C GLY A 69 3.07 1.66 -12.09
N LEU A 70 2.18 0.70 -11.77
CA LEU A 70 0.88 1.00 -11.16
C LEU A 70 1.01 1.54 -9.74
N LEU A 71 1.94 1.00 -8.95
CA LEU A 71 2.15 1.45 -7.58
C LEU A 71 2.71 2.87 -7.55
N GLU A 72 3.69 3.17 -8.41
CA GLU A 72 4.26 4.51 -8.52
C GLU A 72 3.20 5.52 -8.95
N ARG A 73 2.37 5.16 -9.91
CA ARG A 73 1.27 6.00 -10.38
C ARG A 73 0.25 6.26 -9.27
N PHE A 74 -0.07 5.23 -8.51
CA PHE A 74 -0.97 5.34 -7.37
C PHE A 74 -0.43 6.28 -6.31
N ARG A 75 0.88 6.16 -6.00
CA ARG A 75 1.53 7.03 -5.01
C ARG A 75 1.47 8.49 -5.42
N ARG A 76 1.73 8.79 -6.70
CA ARG A 76 1.65 10.15 -7.23
C ARG A 76 0.24 10.71 -7.12
N MET A 77 -0.73 9.90 -7.50
CA MET A 77 -2.13 10.32 -7.44
C MET A 77 -2.57 10.57 -6.00
N LYS A 78 -2.18 9.70 -5.09
CA LYS A 78 -2.50 9.85 -3.67
C LYS A 78 -1.87 11.12 -3.09
N ALA A 79 -0.62 11.40 -3.44
CA ALA A 79 0.05 12.63 -2.98
C ALA A 79 -0.67 13.87 -3.51
N ALA A 80 -1.10 13.85 -4.77
CA ALA A 80 -1.85 14.96 -5.35
C ALA A 80 -3.19 15.17 -4.66
N LEU A 81 -3.91 14.08 -4.36
CA LEU A 81 -5.19 14.16 -3.64
C LEU A 81 -5.01 14.70 -2.22
N ASN A 82 -3.98 14.25 -1.52
CA ASN A 82 -3.68 14.75 -0.18
C ASN A 82 -3.39 16.26 -0.18
N LEU A 83 -2.66 16.71 -1.21
CA LEU A 83 -2.37 18.13 -1.36
C LEU A 83 -3.65 18.93 -1.63
N CYS A 84 -4.52 18.43 -2.48
CA CYS A 84 -5.81 19.06 -2.76
C CYS A 84 -6.68 19.17 -1.51
N GLU A 85 -6.75 18.10 -0.72
CA GLU A 85 -7.51 18.09 0.53
C GLU A 85 -6.98 19.12 1.52
N SER A 86 -5.66 19.22 1.64
CA SER A 86 -5.01 20.18 2.52
C SER A 86 -5.32 21.62 2.10
N ARG A 87 -5.29 21.91 0.80
CA ARG A 87 -5.58 23.24 0.27
C ARG A 87 -7.05 23.61 0.42
N LEU A 88 -7.94 22.63 0.24
CA LEU A 88 -9.37 22.85 0.46
C LEU A 88 -9.66 23.20 1.91
N GLU A 89 -9.02 22.50 2.84
CA GLU A 89 -9.17 22.79 4.27
C GLU A 89 -8.68 24.20 4.60
N SER A 90 -7.52 24.60 4.07
CA SER A 90 -7.00 25.95 4.25
C SER A 90 -7.95 27.02 3.69
N ALA A 91 -8.54 26.72 2.53
CA ALA A 91 -9.50 27.64 1.90
C ALA A 91 -10.77 27.79 2.75
N ARG A 92 -11.27 26.70 3.33
CA ARG A 92 -12.43 26.75 4.22
C ARG A 92 -12.16 27.59 5.46
N GLN A 93 -10.97 27.42 6.05
CA GLN A 93 -10.57 28.22 7.20
C GLN A 93 -10.51 29.71 6.87
N ALA A 94 -9.94 30.05 5.70
CA ALA A 94 -9.86 31.42 5.25
C ALA A 94 -11.25 32.02 5.02
N LEU A 95 -12.17 31.24 4.47
CA LEU A 95 -13.56 31.70 4.29
C LEU A 95 -14.26 31.93 5.61
N ASP A 96 -14.09 31.02 6.57
CA ASP A 96 -14.69 31.15 7.90
C ASP A 96 -14.19 32.42 8.62
N GLU A 97 -12.89 32.66 8.54
CA GLU A 97 -12.28 33.86 9.13
C GLU A 97 -12.82 35.13 8.47
N ALA A 98 -12.97 35.11 7.15
CA ALA A 98 -13.52 36.27 6.44
C ALA A 98 -14.98 36.53 6.81
N GLU A 99 -15.77 35.47 6.93
CA GLU A 99 -17.17 35.58 7.35
C GLU A 99 -17.30 36.13 8.77
N ASP A 100 -16.43 35.68 9.68
CA ASP A 100 -16.43 36.19 11.05
C ASP A 100 -16.06 37.65 11.10
N ALA A 101 -15.08 38.09 10.31
CA ALA A 101 -14.70 39.49 10.23
C ALA A 101 -15.83 40.35 9.68
N LEU A 102 -16.54 39.88 8.66
CA LEU A 102 -17.71 40.59 8.14
C LEU A 102 -18.83 40.69 9.16
N ARG A 103 -19.04 39.61 9.90
CA ARG A 103 -20.09 39.58 10.92
C ARG A 103 -19.83 40.62 12.02
N GLN A 104 -18.58 40.76 12.45
CA GLN A 104 -18.19 41.76 13.43
C GLN A 104 -18.44 43.18 12.94
N ILE A 105 -18.15 43.47 11.68
CA ILE A 105 -18.39 44.79 11.10
C ILE A 105 -19.88 45.09 11.04
N LYS A 106 -20.71 44.10 10.70
CA LYS A 106 -22.16 44.28 10.62
C LYS A 106 -22.83 44.47 11.97
N GLU A 107 -22.25 43.95 13.02
CA GLU A 107 -22.78 44.08 14.38
C GLU A 107 -22.45 45.43 15.04
N ASP A 108 -21.43 46.08 14.53
CA ASP A 108 -21.05 47.42 14.98
C ASP A 108 -21.91 48.49 14.30
#